data_e2cd753085edc535fde0b0915fe2138e
#
_entry.id   e2cd753085edc535fde0b0915fe2138e
#
_cell.length_a   1.000
_cell.length_b   1.000
_cell.length_c   1.000
_cell.angle_alpha   90.00
_cell.angle_beta   90.00
_cell.angle_gamma   90.00
#
_symmetry.space_group_name_H-M   'P 1'
#
loop_
_entity.id
_entity.type
_entity.pdbx_description
1 polymer ?
#
loop_
_entity_poly.entity_id
_entity_poly.type
_entity_poly.pdbx_seq_one_letter_code
_entity_poly.pdbx_strand_id
1 'polypeptide(L)'
;MKQVGGAHRVLVIDDDDELADVVRQVLRDAGYSVATVRHGAAALELVRHIAPDLILLDLTMPIMDGWSFVSQYRRTAKESARIVLLTANAHAAEIARTLGADGYITKPFDVDDLVTIVGRELSRA
;
A
#
# COMPACT_ATOMS: atom_id res chain seq x y z
N MET A 1 -16.28 8.91 11.84
CA MET A 1 -16.68 7.68 11.17
C MET A 1 -16.38 7.76 9.69
N LYS A 2 -15.79 6.74 9.14
CA LYS A 2 -15.34 6.80 7.77
C LYS A 2 -16.47 7.15 6.82
N GLN A 3 -17.44 6.30 6.70
CA GLN A 3 -18.62 6.59 5.90
C GLN A 3 -19.58 5.43 6.00
N VAL A 4 -20.84 5.76 5.90
CA VAL A 4 -21.88 4.76 5.92
C VAL A 4 -21.92 4.09 4.56
N GLY A 5 -21.83 2.77 4.54
CA GLY A 5 -21.93 1.99 3.32
C GLY A 5 -20.69 1.99 2.45
N GLY A 6 -19.63 2.66 2.88
CA GLY A 6 -18.39 2.70 2.12
C GLY A 6 -17.28 1.89 2.77
N ALA A 7 -16.51 1.18 1.97
CA ALA A 7 -15.33 0.47 2.43
C ALA A 7 -14.11 1.37 2.28
N HIS A 8 -13.11 1.15 3.13
CA HIS A 8 -11.81 1.77 2.91
C HIS A 8 -11.24 1.26 1.59
N ARG A 9 -10.56 2.16 0.89
CA ARG A 9 -9.94 1.85 -0.40
C ARG A 9 -8.47 1.58 -0.22
N VAL A 10 -8.03 0.43 -0.71
CA VAL A 10 -6.63 0.03 -0.66
C VAL A 10 -6.12 -0.09 -2.09
N LEU A 11 -4.98 0.54 -2.36
CA LEU A 11 -4.31 0.43 -3.65
C LEU A 11 -3.07 -0.44 -3.45
N VAL A 12 -2.97 -1.51 -4.23
CA VAL A 12 -1.83 -2.43 -4.18
C VAL A 12 -0.96 -2.18 -5.40
N ILE A 13 0.32 -1.91 -5.18
CA ILE A 13 1.30 -1.71 -6.26
C ILE A 13 2.26 -2.88 -6.21
N ASP A 14 2.16 -3.78 -7.18
CA ASP A 14 2.91 -5.03 -7.18
C ASP A 14 3.00 -5.57 -8.59
N ASP A 15 4.21 -5.85 -9.08
CA ASP A 15 4.40 -6.39 -10.42
C ASP A 15 4.24 -7.92 -10.46
N ASP A 16 4.11 -8.57 -9.31
CA ASP A 16 3.82 -10.00 -9.21
C ASP A 16 2.31 -10.19 -9.19
N ASP A 17 1.75 -10.61 -10.31
CA ASP A 17 0.29 -10.74 -10.44
C ASP A 17 -0.31 -11.76 -9.49
N GLU A 18 0.40 -12.86 -9.23
CA GLU A 18 -0.10 -13.88 -8.31
C GLU A 18 -0.19 -13.35 -6.89
N LEU A 19 0.87 -12.68 -6.44
CA LEU A 19 0.87 -12.11 -5.10
C LEU A 19 -0.18 -11.00 -4.98
N ALA A 20 -0.28 -10.14 -6.00
CA ALA A 20 -1.29 -9.09 -6.00
C ALA A 20 -2.70 -9.67 -5.91
N ASP A 21 -2.98 -10.77 -6.60
CA ASP A 21 -4.29 -11.42 -6.54
C ASP A 21 -4.57 -11.98 -5.15
N VAL A 22 -3.59 -12.61 -4.52
CA VAL A 22 -3.75 -13.12 -3.15
C VAL A 22 -4.04 -11.98 -2.18
N VAL A 23 -3.25 -10.93 -2.25
CA VAL A 23 -3.42 -9.77 -1.36
C VAL A 23 -4.80 -9.14 -1.59
N ARG A 24 -5.19 -8.97 -2.84
CA ARG A 24 -6.49 -8.41 -3.17
C ARG A 24 -7.63 -9.24 -2.58
N GLN A 25 -7.56 -10.57 -2.75
CA GLN A 25 -8.61 -11.44 -2.25
C GLN A 25 -8.71 -11.39 -0.73
N VAL A 26 -7.56 -11.46 -0.05
CA VAL A 26 -7.51 -11.40 1.41
C VAL A 26 -8.11 -10.10 1.94
N LEU A 27 -7.74 -8.98 1.33
CA LEU A 27 -8.24 -7.68 1.80
C LEU A 27 -9.71 -7.46 1.44
N ARG A 28 -10.16 -7.96 0.30
CA ARG A 28 -11.59 -7.91 -0.04
C ARG A 28 -12.41 -8.73 0.94
N ASP A 29 -11.93 -9.90 1.30
CA ASP A 29 -12.63 -10.74 2.29
C ASP A 29 -12.69 -10.06 3.66
N ALA A 30 -11.72 -9.19 3.95
CA ALA A 30 -11.71 -8.41 5.20
C ALA A 30 -12.59 -7.15 5.12
N GLY A 31 -13.23 -6.89 3.98
CA GLY A 31 -14.17 -5.79 3.83
C GLY A 31 -13.66 -4.56 3.12
N TYR A 32 -12.48 -4.62 2.53
CA TYR A 32 -11.91 -3.46 1.83
C TYR A 32 -12.22 -3.47 0.35
N SER A 33 -12.23 -2.27 -0.24
CA SER A 33 -12.28 -2.12 -1.70
C SER A 33 -10.83 -2.05 -2.18
N VAL A 34 -10.45 -2.89 -3.13
CA VAL A 34 -9.04 -3.05 -3.50
C VAL A 34 -8.86 -2.88 -5.00
N ALA A 35 -7.90 -2.04 -5.38
CA ALA A 35 -7.43 -1.92 -6.75
C ALA A 35 -5.97 -2.33 -6.79
N THR A 36 -5.54 -2.92 -7.90
CA THR A 36 -4.14 -3.33 -8.07
C THR A 36 -3.58 -2.71 -9.33
N VAL A 37 -2.32 -2.28 -9.25
CA VAL A 37 -1.56 -1.83 -10.41
C VAL A 37 -0.16 -2.44 -10.33
N ARG A 38 0.53 -2.48 -11.45
CA ARG A 38 1.79 -3.23 -11.52
C ARG A 38 3.02 -2.39 -11.20
N HIS A 39 2.94 -1.07 -11.30
CA HIS A 39 4.11 -0.22 -11.05
C HIS A 39 3.68 1.20 -10.66
N GLY A 40 4.67 1.96 -10.21
CA GLY A 40 4.42 3.28 -9.67
C GLY A 40 3.81 4.28 -10.65
N ALA A 41 4.20 4.21 -11.92
CA ALA A 41 3.65 5.14 -12.91
C ALA A 41 2.14 4.93 -13.08
N ALA A 42 1.70 3.67 -13.14
CA ALA A 42 0.27 3.37 -13.21
C ALA A 42 -0.45 3.81 -11.95
N ALA A 43 0.21 3.66 -10.79
CA ALA A 43 -0.37 4.10 -9.52
C ALA A 43 -0.55 5.62 -9.50
N LEU A 44 0.45 6.37 -9.95
CA LEU A 44 0.36 7.83 -9.98
C LEU A 44 -0.77 8.31 -10.90
N GLU A 45 -0.99 7.60 -12.00
CA GLU A 45 -2.10 7.93 -12.88
C GLU A 45 -3.44 7.62 -12.21
N LEU A 46 -3.54 6.47 -11.56
CA LEU A 46 -4.80 6.05 -10.95
C LEU A 46 -5.20 6.97 -9.79
N VAL A 47 -4.26 7.41 -8.97
CA VAL A 47 -4.58 8.27 -7.82
C VAL A 47 -5.04 9.67 -8.22
N ARG A 48 -4.95 10.02 -9.49
CA ARG A 48 -5.57 11.24 -9.99
C ARG A 48 -7.08 11.12 -10.08
N HIS A 49 -7.59 9.91 -10.08
CA HIS A 49 -9.02 9.63 -10.25
C HIS A 49 -9.67 9.02 -9.02
N ILE A 50 -8.90 8.31 -8.20
CA ILE A 50 -9.41 7.74 -6.96
C ILE A 50 -8.52 8.19 -5.80
N ALA A 51 -9.11 8.26 -4.62
CA ALA A 51 -8.38 8.60 -3.40
C ALA A 51 -8.28 7.37 -2.52
N PRO A 52 -7.15 6.64 -2.54
CA PRO A 52 -7.00 5.50 -1.65
C PRO A 52 -6.82 5.96 -0.21
N ASP A 53 -7.22 5.13 0.72
CA ASP A 53 -6.98 5.36 2.15
C ASP A 53 -5.65 4.77 2.56
N LEU A 54 -5.21 3.72 1.87
CA LEU A 54 -3.94 3.05 2.12
C LEU A 54 -3.35 2.56 0.81
N ILE A 55 -2.03 2.71 0.68
CA ILE A 55 -1.28 2.18 -0.44
C ILE A 55 -0.34 1.11 0.09
N LEU A 56 -0.45 -0.09 -0.47
CA LEU A 56 0.44 -1.19 -0.15
C LEU A 56 1.44 -1.29 -1.31
N LEU A 57 2.68 -0.95 -1.04
CA LEU A 57 3.72 -0.84 -2.05
C LEU A 57 4.70 -2.00 -1.92
N ASP A 58 4.68 -2.91 -2.89
CA ASP A 58 5.63 -4.01 -2.90
C ASP A 58 6.98 -3.54 -3.44
N LEU A 59 8.00 -3.72 -2.64
CA LEU A 59 9.35 -3.30 -3.00
C LEU A 59 10.14 -4.44 -3.62
N THR A 60 9.72 -4.86 -4.80
CA THR A 60 10.57 -5.68 -5.67
C THR A 60 11.36 -4.78 -6.62
N MET A 61 10.90 -3.54 -6.76
CA MET A 61 11.58 -2.54 -7.56
C MET A 61 12.78 -1.96 -6.79
N PRO A 62 13.74 -1.32 -7.46
CA PRO A 62 14.82 -0.62 -6.76
C PRO A 62 14.29 0.44 -5.79
N ILE A 63 15.01 0.62 -4.68
CA ILE A 63 14.61 1.58 -3.65
C ILE A 63 14.40 2.98 -4.21
N MET A 64 15.23 3.38 -5.18
CA MET A 64 15.10 4.68 -5.82
C MET A 64 13.75 4.87 -6.50
N ASP A 65 13.21 3.79 -7.11
CA ASP A 65 11.90 3.86 -7.76
C ASP A 65 10.78 3.99 -6.73
N GLY A 66 10.92 3.30 -5.59
CA GLY A 66 9.98 3.44 -4.48
C GLY A 66 10.01 4.84 -3.91
N TRP A 67 11.22 5.41 -3.73
CA TRP A 67 11.41 6.78 -3.28
C TRP A 67 10.73 7.77 -4.22
N SER A 68 10.96 7.58 -5.51
CA SER A 68 10.38 8.46 -6.51
C SER A 68 8.86 8.43 -6.46
N PHE A 69 8.27 7.23 -6.38
CA PHE A 69 6.82 7.11 -6.29
C PHE A 69 6.29 7.80 -5.05
N VAL A 70 6.83 7.49 -3.87
CA VAL A 70 6.33 8.05 -2.61
C VAL A 70 6.45 9.57 -2.63
N SER A 71 7.59 10.07 -3.08
CA SER A 71 7.86 11.50 -3.13
C SER A 71 6.86 12.22 -4.05
N GLN A 72 6.63 11.68 -5.25
CA GLN A 72 5.70 12.29 -6.18
C GLN A 72 4.26 12.21 -5.69
N TYR A 73 3.89 11.08 -5.13
CA TYR A 73 2.54 10.90 -4.60
C TYR A 73 2.25 11.92 -3.49
N ARG A 74 3.16 12.01 -2.52
CA ARG A 74 2.93 12.91 -1.37
C ARG A 74 2.94 14.37 -1.77
N ARG A 75 3.68 14.72 -2.81
CA ARG A 75 3.74 16.09 -3.27
C ARG A 75 2.48 16.52 -3.99
N THR A 76 1.81 15.58 -4.67
CA THR A 76 0.66 15.91 -5.51
C THR A 76 -0.69 15.56 -4.87
N ALA A 77 -0.71 14.68 -3.89
CA ALA A 77 -1.96 14.26 -3.25
C ALA A 77 -2.44 15.31 -2.26
N LYS A 78 -3.72 15.64 -2.33
CA LYS A 78 -4.33 16.57 -1.37
C LYS A 78 -4.42 15.94 0.00
N GLU A 79 -4.83 14.68 0.05
CA GLU A 79 -4.89 13.90 1.27
C GLU A 79 -4.07 12.64 1.02
N SER A 80 -2.99 12.50 1.79
CA SER A 80 -2.10 11.36 1.62
C SER A 80 -2.66 10.13 2.28
N ALA A 81 -2.70 9.03 1.52
CA ALA A 81 -2.99 7.72 2.06
C ALA A 81 -1.87 7.28 3.00
N ARG A 82 -2.17 6.35 3.89
CA ARG A 82 -1.14 5.63 4.61
C ARG A 82 -0.37 4.78 3.61
N ILE A 83 0.94 4.76 3.73
CA ILE A 83 1.78 3.95 2.86
C ILE A 83 2.44 2.85 3.67
N VAL A 84 2.18 1.60 3.28
CA VAL A 84 2.74 0.42 3.94
C VAL A 84 3.58 -0.32 2.91
N LEU A 85 4.83 -0.59 3.24
CA LEU A 85 5.73 -1.32 2.35
C LEU A 85 5.56 -2.82 2.54
N LEU A 86 5.79 -3.56 1.47
CA LEU A 86 5.83 -5.02 1.49
C LEU A 86 7.19 -5.41 0.95
N THR A 87 8.05 -6.01 1.76
CA THR A 87 9.44 -6.23 1.37
C THR A 87 10.06 -7.43 2.08
N ALA A 88 10.96 -8.13 1.38
CA ALA A 88 11.76 -9.21 1.97
C ALA A 88 13.11 -8.70 2.51
N ASN A 89 13.39 -7.42 2.40
CA ASN A 89 14.68 -6.87 2.80
C ASN A 89 14.84 -6.88 4.32
N ALA A 90 16.01 -7.30 4.79
CA ALA A 90 16.30 -7.37 6.23
C ALA A 90 16.32 -6.00 6.90
N HIS A 91 16.46 -4.93 6.12
CA HIS A 91 16.48 -3.56 6.63
C HIS A 91 15.16 -2.83 6.38
N ALA A 92 14.04 -3.57 6.45
CA ALA A 92 12.72 -3.03 6.12
C ALA A 92 12.39 -1.77 6.92
N ALA A 93 12.69 -1.74 8.21
CA ALA A 93 12.39 -0.58 9.04
C ALA A 93 13.15 0.67 8.58
N GLU A 94 14.43 0.51 8.23
CA GLU A 94 15.23 1.63 7.74
C GLU A 94 14.74 2.11 6.38
N ILE A 95 14.38 1.19 5.51
CA ILE A 95 13.84 1.51 4.19
C ILE A 95 12.54 2.28 4.34
N ALA A 96 11.65 1.83 5.23
CA ALA A 96 10.39 2.52 5.47
C ALA A 96 10.64 3.95 5.95
N ARG A 97 11.58 4.13 6.85
CA ARG A 97 11.91 5.46 7.33
C ARG A 97 12.47 6.34 6.22
N THR A 98 13.37 5.81 5.40
CA THR A 98 13.97 6.53 4.29
C THR A 98 12.92 6.95 3.27
N LEU A 99 11.95 6.08 2.98
CA LEU A 99 10.90 6.38 2.01
C LEU A 99 9.78 7.24 2.59
N GLY A 100 9.76 7.42 3.91
CA GLY A 100 8.66 8.13 4.55
C GLY A 100 7.39 7.33 4.60
N ALA A 101 7.49 6.00 4.64
CA ALA A 101 6.33 5.14 4.74
C ALA A 101 5.81 5.10 6.18
N ASP A 102 4.53 4.80 6.33
CA ASP A 102 3.88 4.75 7.64
C ASP A 102 4.07 3.40 8.33
N GLY A 103 4.32 2.35 7.56
CA GLY A 103 4.56 1.03 8.12
C GLY A 103 5.17 0.10 7.10
N TYR A 104 5.41 -1.14 7.50
CA TYR A 104 5.96 -2.14 6.60
C TYR A 104 5.54 -3.54 7.04
N ILE A 105 5.57 -4.45 6.07
CA ILE A 105 5.31 -5.88 6.30
C ILE A 105 6.47 -6.62 5.67
N THR A 106 7.11 -7.52 6.43
CA THR A 106 8.24 -8.29 5.91
C THR A 106 7.75 -9.60 5.30
N LYS A 107 8.34 -9.96 4.16
CA LYS A 107 8.08 -11.24 3.51
C LYS A 107 9.03 -12.29 4.09
N PRO A 108 8.60 -13.53 4.27
CA PRO A 108 7.24 -14.00 4.08
C PRO A 108 6.32 -13.53 5.21
N PHE A 109 5.05 -13.33 4.88
CA PHE A 109 4.05 -12.95 5.88
C PHE A 109 2.86 -13.90 5.76
N ASP A 110 2.07 -13.98 6.82
CA ASP A 110 0.82 -14.71 6.72
C ASP A 110 -0.35 -13.73 6.56
N VAL A 111 -1.52 -14.26 6.20
CA VAL A 111 -2.69 -13.41 5.91
C VAL A 111 -3.15 -12.64 7.14
N ASP A 112 -2.97 -13.20 8.33
CA ASP A 112 -3.38 -12.50 9.56
C ASP A 112 -2.51 -11.28 9.79
N ASP A 113 -1.20 -11.37 9.52
CA ASP A 113 -0.30 -10.23 9.64
C ASP A 113 -0.71 -9.12 8.68
N LEU A 114 -1.01 -9.47 7.45
CA LEU A 114 -1.44 -8.50 6.44
C LEU A 114 -2.70 -7.76 6.89
N VAL A 115 -3.72 -8.50 7.29
CA VAL A 115 -4.98 -7.90 7.71
C VAL A 115 -4.80 -7.06 8.96
N THR A 116 -4.01 -7.53 9.91
CA THR A 116 -3.77 -6.81 11.17
C THR A 116 -3.08 -5.47 10.92
N ILE A 117 -2.03 -5.47 10.10
CA ILE A 117 -1.27 -4.24 9.85
C ILE A 117 -2.09 -3.24 9.03
N VAL A 118 -2.78 -3.71 8.01
CA VAL A 118 -3.65 -2.84 7.21
C VAL A 118 -4.74 -2.22 8.08
N GLY A 119 -5.39 -3.03 8.91
CA GLY A 119 -6.43 -2.53 9.80
C GLY A 119 -5.93 -1.51 10.80
N ARG A 120 -4.73 -1.76 11.35
CA ARG A 120 -4.14 -0.86 12.32
C ARG A 120 -3.80 0.50 11.69
N GLU A 121 -3.21 0.48 10.49
CA GLU A 121 -2.85 1.73 9.83
C GLU A 121 -4.10 2.52 9.41
N LEU A 122 -5.15 1.84 8.99
CA LEU A 122 -6.39 2.53 8.62
C LEU A 122 -7.16 3.07 9.82
N SER A 123 -6.90 2.57 11.02
CA SER A 123 -7.54 3.04 12.25
C SER A 123 -6.84 4.24 12.87
N ARG A 124 -5.65 4.58 12.40
CA ARG A 124 -4.89 5.69 12.99
C ARG A 124 -5.47 7.02 12.52
N ALA A 125 -5.55 7.93 13.47
CA ALA A 125 -6.08 9.26 13.19
C ALA A 125 -5.08 10.10 12.40
#